data_114ca162b6e63dfce6c952aac6ecfe59
#
_entry.id   114ca162b6e63dfce6c952aac6ecfe59
#
_cell.length_a   1.000
_cell.length_b   1.000
_cell.length_c   1.000
_cell.angle_alpha   90.00
_cell.angle_beta   90.00
_cell.angle_gamma   90.00
#
_symmetry.space_group_name_H-M   'P 1'
#
loop_
_entity.id
_entity.type
_entity.pdbx_description
1 polymer ?
#
loop_
_entity_poly.entity_id
_entity_poly.type
_entity_poly.pdbx_seq_one_letter_code
_entity_poly.pdbx_strand_id
1 'polypeptide(L)'
;MISGPILDARGLQAVAGLLERPIHAVDVGCREGVPERWRTLGAGATLVGFDADSDECARLNAAAISTQERYEPIALSDSEGTATLYLTADPQSASLYPPNLDAVRRHPELARHEPHGTVTVATTTLDRWAESAHAAPIDILKIDVQGAELNVLRGAQASLPAVRALELEVEFQPLYAGQPLFADVDIFLREHDFVLWRLRDLAHCGLTHSRRDERAFPVGDAVEKTRIGGQISWGNAIYVRAELGDPDSARPWQTSARDACVAAVLDLPELTLLALERAAAGTSGEPRRILARELQRARARANSRRLHGLFWEAPRHVRGFVGARARPRQAG
;
A
#
# COMPACT_ATOMS: atom_id res chain seq x y z
N MET A 1 -21.94 5.93 0.80
CA MET A 1 -20.89 4.89 0.95
C MET A 1 -20.28 5.03 2.34
N ILE A 2 -20.40 4.02 3.19
CA ILE A 2 -19.64 3.95 4.44
C ILE A 2 -18.29 3.33 4.07
N SER A 3 -17.41 4.15 3.48
CA SER A 3 -16.07 3.74 3.05
C SER A 3 -15.02 4.34 3.99
N GLY A 4 -14.99 3.89 5.22
CA GLY A 4 -13.94 4.30 6.17
C GLY A 4 -13.23 3.08 6.76
N PRO A 5 -12.01 3.20 7.30
CA PRO A 5 -11.31 2.06 7.89
C PRO A 5 -12.14 1.41 9.02
N ILE A 6 -12.01 0.09 9.21
CA ILE A 6 -12.74 -0.60 10.31
C ILE A 6 -12.25 -0.16 11.69
N LEU A 7 -11.02 0.34 11.78
CA LEU A 7 -10.46 1.01 12.95
C LEU A 7 -10.25 2.48 12.59
N ASP A 8 -11.06 3.38 13.16
CA ASP A 8 -10.92 4.82 12.91
C ASP A 8 -9.66 5.38 13.57
N ALA A 9 -9.32 6.64 13.25
CA ALA A 9 -8.12 7.29 13.77
C ALA A 9 -8.04 7.26 15.30
N ARG A 10 -9.16 7.45 16.02
CA ARG A 10 -9.19 7.39 17.49
C ARG A 10 -8.88 5.98 18.01
N GLY A 11 -9.51 4.97 17.42
CA GLY A 11 -9.27 3.58 17.79
C GLY A 11 -7.85 3.15 17.47
N LEU A 12 -7.35 3.55 16.30
CA LEU A 12 -5.98 3.30 15.87
C LEU A 12 -4.96 3.92 16.82
N GLN A 13 -5.12 5.20 17.18
CA GLN A 13 -4.26 5.89 18.14
C GLN A 13 -4.36 5.29 19.55
N ALA A 14 -5.54 4.84 19.98
CA ALA A 14 -5.71 4.17 21.26
C ALA A 14 -4.94 2.83 21.33
N VAL A 15 -4.94 2.05 20.24
CA VAL A 15 -4.15 0.81 20.15
C VAL A 15 -2.66 1.13 20.04
N ALA A 16 -2.26 2.07 19.20
CA ALA A 16 -0.87 2.49 19.03
C ALA A 16 -0.26 3.03 20.33
N GLY A 17 -1.05 3.71 21.15
CA GLY A 17 -0.63 4.21 22.48
C GLY A 17 -0.32 3.11 23.51
N LEU A 18 -0.66 1.86 23.24
CA LEU A 18 -0.29 0.71 24.08
C LEU A 18 1.06 0.10 23.69
N LEU A 19 1.65 0.53 22.58
CA LEU A 19 2.91 -0.04 22.06
C LEU A 19 4.11 0.59 22.78
N GLU A 20 5.14 -0.20 23.02
CA GLU A 20 6.39 0.22 23.65
C GLU A 20 7.19 1.23 22.80
N ARG A 21 7.00 1.20 21.49
CA ARG A 21 7.56 2.16 20.53
C ARG A 21 6.55 2.49 19.45
N PRO A 22 6.63 3.66 18.81
CA PRO A 22 5.79 4.00 17.66
C PRO A 22 5.92 2.98 16.52
N ILE A 23 4.92 2.91 15.66
CA ILE A 23 5.00 2.24 14.36
C ILE A 23 6.01 2.98 13.51
N HIS A 24 7.02 2.29 13.01
CA HIS A 24 8.01 2.86 12.09
C HIS A 24 7.64 2.49 10.66
N ALA A 25 7.23 3.47 9.87
CA ALA A 25 6.83 3.30 8.49
C ALA A 25 7.80 4.03 7.55
N VAL A 26 8.25 3.33 6.53
CA VAL A 26 9.20 3.82 5.52
C VAL A 26 8.54 3.76 4.15
N ASP A 27 8.62 4.86 3.39
CA ASP A 27 8.13 5.02 2.01
C ASP A 27 9.30 5.33 1.08
N VAL A 28 9.59 4.43 0.16
CA VAL A 28 10.67 4.56 -0.83
C VAL A 28 10.05 4.91 -2.18
N GLY A 29 10.45 6.07 -2.74
CA GLY A 29 9.76 6.69 -3.86
C GLY A 29 8.57 7.52 -3.37
N CYS A 30 8.80 8.35 -2.35
CA CYS A 30 7.76 9.08 -1.62
C CYS A 30 7.39 10.43 -2.25
N ARG A 31 7.57 10.61 -3.57
CA ARG A 31 7.15 11.83 -4.26
C ARG A 31 5.71 12.19 -3.88
N GLU A 32 5.46 13.46 -3.56
CA GLU A 32 4.20 13.96 -2.99
C GLU A 32 3.95 13.62 -1.50
N GLY A 33 4.87 12.92 -0.85
CA GLY A 33 4.84 12.61 0.59
C GLY A 33 4.32 11.22 0.93
N VAL A 34 4.52 10.84 2.18
CA VAL A 34 4.06 9.55 2.70
C VAL A 34 2.53 9.42 2.65
N PRO A 35 1.97 8.20 2.56
CA PRO A 35 0.53 7.97 2.49
C PRO A 35 -0.24 8.62 3.64
N GLU A 36 -1.28 9.40 3.33
CA GLU A 36 -2.10 10.11 4.32
C GLU A 36 -2.68 9.17 5.40
N ARG A 37 -3.01 7.93 5.03
CA ARG A 37 -3.52 6.93 5.96
C ARG A 37 -2.54 6.60 7.11
N TRP A 38 -1.21 6.77 6.90
CA TRP A 38 -0.22 6.52 7.95
C TRP A 38 -0.23 7.64 9.00
N ARG A 39 -0.53 8.88 8.60
CA ARG A 39 -0.68 10.03 9.50
C ARG A 39 -1.84 9.87 10.49
N THR A 40 -2.80 8.98 10.20
CA THR A 40 -3.89 8.66 11.14
C THR A 40 -3.41 8.02 12.45
N LEU A 41 -2.19 7.44 12.47
CA LEU A 41 -1.53 6.96 13.68
C LEU A 41 -1.16 8.10 14.65
N GLY A 42 -1.04 9.33 14.18
CA GLY A 42 -0.62 10.49 14.98
C GLY A 42 0.75 10.28 15.65
N ALA A 43 0.86 10.58 16.93
CA ALA A 43 2.10 10.36 17.71
C ALA A 43 2.51 8.88 17.83
N GLY A 44 1.65 7.95 17.42
CA GLY A 44 1.93 6.51 17.41
C GLY A 44 2.75 6.04 16.21
N ALA A 45 3.24 6.95 15.35
CA ALA A 45 4.08 6.60 14.20
C ALA A 45 5.31 7.50 14.05
N THR A 46 6.37 6.92 13.50
CA THR A 46 7.53 7.62 12.91
C THR A 46 7.52 7.32 11.42
N LEU A 47 7.51 8.37 10.60
CA LEU A 47 7.35 8.28 9.15
C LEU A 47 8.63 8.78 8.47
N VAL A 48 9.20 7.98 7.59
CA VAL A 48 10.39 8.35 6.83
C VAL A 48 10.11 8.10 5.35
N GLY A 49 10.31 9.13 4.53
CA GLY A 49 10.20 9.05 3.08
C GLY A 49 11.57 9.17 2.42
N PHE A 50 11.76 8.49 1.30
CA PHE A 50 12.95 8.58 0.46
C PHE A 50 12.57 8.97 -0.96
N ASP A 51 13.24 9.97 -1.50
CA ASP A 51 13.17 10.33 -2.92
C ASP A 51 14.56 10.80 -3.39
N ALA A 52 14.90 10.52 -4.64
CA ALA A 52 16.16 10.98 -5.21
C ALA A 52 16.20 12.50 -5.49
N ASP A 53 15.03 13.15 -5.52
CA ASP A 53 14.87 14.58 -5.78
C ASP A 53 15.03 15.39 -4.46
N SER A 54 16.17 16.08 -4.32
CA SER A 54 16.50 16.87 -3.15
C SER A 54 15.56 18.06 -2.94
N ASP A 55 15.08 18.67 -4.00
CA ASP A 55 14.20 19.83 -3.93
C ASP A 55 12.81 19.40 -3.46
N GLU A 56 12.35 18.25 -3.94
CA GLU A 56 11.10 17.65 -3.47
C GLU A 56 11.18 17.25 -1.99
N CYS A 57 12.26 16.59 -1.57
CA CYS A 57 12.47 16.28 -0.14
C CYS A 57 12.52 17.53 0.73
N ALA A 58 13.19 18.60 0.27
CA ALA A 58 13.20 19.87 0.99
C ALA A 58 11.80 20.49 1.10
N ARG A 59 11.02 20.47 0.02
CA ARG A 59 9.63 20.92 0.01
C ARG A 59 8.75 20.12 0.98
N LEU A 60 8.88 18.81 0.97
CA LEU A 60 8.13 17.91 1.84
C LEU A 60 8.51 18.10 3.31
N ASN A 61 9.80 18.24 3.63
CA ASN A 61 10.27 18.53 4.99
C ASN A 61 9.74 19.87 5.51
N ALA A 62 9.67 20.90 4.64
CA ALA A 62 9.11 22.20 5.02
C ALA A 62 7.58 22.13 5.26
N ALA A 63 6.89 21.20 4.61
CA ALA A 63 5.44 20.98 4.74
C ALA A 63 5.06 19.91 5.79
N ALA A 64 6.04 19.23 6.40
CA ALA A 64 5.78 18.17 7.37
C ALA A 64 4.97 18.70 8.56
N ILE A 65 3.88 17.99 8.88
CA ILE A 65 2.95 18.39 9.96
C ILE A 65 3.35 17.83 11.33
N SER A 66 4.38 16.98 11.38
CA SER A 66 4.88 16.35 12.61
C SER A 66 6.41 16.29 12.61
N THR A 67 7.02 16.45 13.77
CA THR A 67 8.47 16.22 13.96
C THR A 67 8.87 14.75 13.81
N GLN A 68 7.90 13.85 13.72
CA GLN A 68 8.11 12.41 13.50
C GLN A 68 8.03 12.04 12.02
N GLU A 69 7.85 13.00 11.12
CA GLU A 69 7.81 12.84 9.68
C GLU A 69 9.03 13.53 9.06
N ARG A 70 9.81 12.82 8.27
CA ARG A 70 11.00 13.34 7.59
C ARG A 70 11.21 12.71 6.25
N TYR A 71 11.94 13.42 5.37
CA TYR A 71 12.21 13.03 3.98
C TYR A 71 13.71 13.14 3.69
N GLU A 72 14.28 12.05 3.18
CA GLU A 72 15.71 11.87 2.92
C GLU A 72 15.98 11.93 1.42
N PRO A 73 16.86 12.85 0.93
CA PRO A 73 17.12 13.02 -0.49
C PRO A 73 18.16 12.01 -0.99
N ILE A 74 17.79 10.75 -1.03
CA ILE A 74 18.68 9.66 -1.47
C ILE A 74 17.88 8.56 -2.16
N ALA A 75 18.43 7.97 -3.22
CA ALA A 75 17.88 6.80 -3.86
C ALA A 75 18.29 5.54 -3.10
N LEU A 76 17.32 4.70 -2.72
CA LEU A 76 17.59 3.38 -2.16
C LEU A 76 17.73 2.35 -3.29
N SER A 77 18.71 1.45 -3.15
CA SER A 77 19.02 0.39 -4.11
C SER A 77 19.66 -0.80 -3.41
N ASP A 78 20.23 -1.73 -4.17
CA ASP A 78 20.93 -2.91 -3.67
C ASP A 78 22.39 -2.63 -3.25
N SER A 79 22.92 -1.45 -3.54
CA SER A 79 24.32 -1.10 -3.26
C SER A 79 24.53 0.39 -3.00
N GLU A 80 25.61 0.71 -2.26
CA GLU A 80 26.09 2.06 -2.07
C GLU A 80 26.87 2.56 -3.31
N GLY A 81 26.71 3.83 -3.65
CA GLY A 81 27.45 4.46 -4.75
C GLY A 81 26.64 5.50 -5.49
N THR A 82 26.64 5.42 -6.79
CA THR A 82 25.87 6.29 -7.69
C THR A 82 25.18 5.46 -8.77
N ALA A 83 23.99 5.90 -9.17
CA ALA A 83 23.25 5.32 -10.28
C ALA A 83 22.77 6.39 -11.26
N THR A 84 22.44 5.98 -12.46
CA THR A 84 21.75 6.84 -13.42
C THR A 84 20.25 6.78 -13.15
N LEU A 85 19.64 7.93 -12.86
CA LEU A 85 18.19 8.09 -12.82
C LEU A 85 17.72 8.57 -14.19
N TYR A 86 16.85 7.81 -14.84
CA TYR A 86 16.25 8.14 -16.12
C TYR A 86 15.01 8.98 -15.88
N LEU A 87 15.05 10.23 -16.33
CA LEU A 87 13.95 11.16 -16.24
C LEU A 87 12.95 10.92 -17.36
N THR A 88 11.68 11.05 -17.05
CA THR A 88 10.59 10.88 -18.01
C THR A 88 9.72 12.12 -18.09
N ALA A 89 8.79 12.16 -19.06
CA ALA A 89 7.86 13.28 -19.23
C ALA A 89 7.03 13.55 -17.97
N ASP A 90 6.70 12.50 -17.20
CA ASP A 90 6.12 12.61 -15.87
C ASP A 90 7.20 12.30 -14.81
N PRO A 91 7.59 13.26 -13.97
CA PRO A 91 8.60 13.03 -12.94
C PRO A 91 8.30 11.86 -11.98
N GLN A 92 7.03 11.48 -11.81
CA GLN A 92 6.64 10.33 -11.00
C GLN A 92 7.01 8.99 -11.65
N SER A 93 7.35 9.00 -12.95
CA SER A 93 7.75 7.80 -13.70
C SER A 93 9.27 7.69 -13.90
N ALA A 94 10.06 8.51 -13.18
CA ALA A 94 11.52 8.40 -13.20
C ALA A 94 11.98 7.09 -12.55
N SER A 95 13.01 6.43 -13.12
CA SER A 95 13.45 5.10 -12.72
C SER A 95 14.98 4.95 -12.79
N LEU A 96 15.52 4.00 -12.03
CA LEU A 96 16.90 3.54 -12.21
C LEU A 96 17.07 2.64 -13.45
N TYR A 97 15.97 2.26 -14.11
CA TYR A 97 15.96 1.52 -15.38
C TYR A 97 15.52 2.43 -16.53
N PRO A 98 16.12 2.30 -17.72
CA PRO A 98 15.71 3.11 -18.88
C PRO A 98 14.29 2.73 -19.33
N PRO A 99 13.43 3.70 -19.73
CA PRO A 99 12.11 3.42 -20.25
C PRO A 99 12.15 2.44 -21.44
N ASN A 100 11.20 1.51 -21.47
CA ASN A 100 11.03 0.58 -22.58
C ASN A 100 10.28 1.27 -23.74
N LEU A 101 11.02 1.76 -24.73
CA LEU A 101 10.46 2.51 -25.85
C LEU A 101 9.45 1.71 -26.69
N ASP A 102 9.60 0.38 -26.76
CA ASP A 102 8.66 -0.47 -27.47
C ASP A 102 7.31 -0.55 -26.73
N ALA A 103 7.34 -0.60 -25.40
CA ALA A 103 6.13 -0.52 -24.58
C ALA A 103 5.46 0.85 -24.70
N VAL A 104 6.23 1.95 -24.57
CA VAL A 104 5.74 3.34 -24.71
C VAL A 104 5.06 3.56 -26.05
N ARG A 105 5.66 3.11 -27.15
CA ARG A 105 5.08 3.25 -28.52
C ARG A 105 3.82 2.42 -28.71
N ARG A 106 3.73 1.25 -28.06
CA ARG A 106 2.62 0.32 -28.21
C ARG A 106 1.38 0.77 -27.44
N HIS A 107 1.58 1.43 -26.31
CA HIS A 107 0.53 1.81 -25.37
C HIS A 107 0.51 3.32 -25.16
N PRO A 108 -0.47 4.06 -25.70
CA PRO A 108 -0.55 5.52 -25.55
C PRO A 108 -0.65 6.00 -24.09
N GLU A 109 -1.17 5.15 -23.20
CA GLU A 109 -1.24 5.42 -21.76
C GLU A 109 0.15 5.57 -21.12
N LEU A 110 1.18 5.00 -21.77
CA LEU A 110 2.57 5.05 -21.32
C LEU A 110 3.35 6.27 -21.84
N ALA A 111 2.72 7.24 -22.52
CA ALA A 111 3.40 8.47 -22.97
C ALA A 111 4.06 9.25 -21.82
N ARG A 112 3.58 9.10 -20.59
CA ARG A 112 4.20 9.63 -19.37
C ARG A 112 5.64 9.11 -19.15
N HIS A 113 5.97 7.93 -19.71
CA HIS A 113 7.29 7.30 -19.60
C HIS A 113 8.25 7.71 -20.77
N GLU A 114 7.86 8.66 -21.63
CA GLU A 114 8.78 9.14 -22.67
C GLU A 114 10.04 9.72 -22.03
N PRO A 115 11.25 9.34 -22.52
CA PRO A 115 12.51 9.82 -21.96
C PRO A 115 12.64 11.35 -22.03
N HIS A 116 13.08 11.96 -20.93
CA HIS A 116 13.29 13.42 -20.84
C HIS A 116 14.74 13.79 -20.48
N GLY A 117 15.58 12.81 -20.18
CA GLY A 117 16.98 13.00 -19.82
C GLY A 117 17.47 12.03 -18.77
N THR A 118 18.64 12.28 -18.23
CA THR A 118 19.22 11.50 -17.14
C THR A 118 19.95 12.39 -16.14
N VAL A 119 20.02 11.94 -14.89
CA VAL A 119 20.81 12.56 -13.84
C VAL A 119 21.52 11.47 -13.04
N THR A 120 22.71 11.78 -12.53
CA THR A 120 23.40 10.88 -11.59
C THR A 120 22.93 11.15 -10.18
N VAL A 121 22.48 10.13 -9.47
CA VAL A 121 22.01 10.21 -8.09
C VAL A 121 22.87 9.34 -7.17
N ALA A 122 23.02 9.75 -5.90
CA ALA A 122 23.65 8.93 -4.88
C ALA A 122 22.70 7.78 -4.49
N THR A 123 23.27 6.59 -4.27
CA THR A 123 22.53 5.41 -3.81
C THR A 123 23.07 4.89 -2.49
N THR A 124 22.21 4.31 -1.68
CA THR A 124 22.57 3.48 -0.53
C THR A 124 21.57 2.33 -0.38
N THR A 125 21.85 1.40 0.53
CA THR A 125 20.89 0.35 0.88
C THR A 125 20.03 0.77 2.05
N LEU A 126 18.82 0.21 2.16
CA LEU A 126 17.95 0.47 3.32
C LEU A 126 18.62 0.01 4.61
N ASP A 127 19.33 -1.12 4.57
CA ASP A 127 20.05 -1.66 5.72
C ASP A 127 21.17 -0.72 6.19
N ARG A 128 21.93 -0.16 5.26
CA ARG A 128 23.02 0.77 5.58
C ARG A 128 22.49 2.09 6.16
N TRP A 129 21.41 2.62 5.58
CA TRP A 129 20.75 3.78 6.13
C TRP A 129 20.21 3.50 7.54
N ALA A 130 19.51 2.37 7.75
CA ALA A 130 18.95 2.02 9.05
C ALA A 130 20.04 1.89 10.13
N GLU A 131 21.17 1.32 9.79
CA GLU A 131 22.36 1.23 10.69
C GLU A 131 22.89 2.62 11.02
N SER A 132 23.16 3.46 10.01
CA SER A 132 23.78 4.80 10.20
C SER A 132 22.84 5.77 10.95
N ALA A 133 21.55 5.68 10.71
CA ALA A 133 20.54 6.50 11.37
C ALA A 133 20.12 5.95 12.74
N HIS A 134 20.66 4.82 13.19
CA HIS A 134 20.21 4.09 14.38
C HIS A 134 18.68 3.94 14.39
N ALA A 135 18.12 3.60 13.24
CA ALA A 135 16.69 3.55 13.02
C ALA A 135 16.03 2.43 13.86
N ALA A 136 14.86 2.70 14.39
CA ALA A 136 14.04 1.64 14.99
C ALA A 136 13.69 0.57 13.93
N PRO A 137 13.41 -0.67 14.33
CA PRO A 137 12.94 -1.70 13.40
C PRO A 137 11.74 -1.21 12.60
N ILE A 138 11.78 -1.41 11.27
CA ILE A 138 10.74 -0.97 10.34
C ILE A 138 9.55 -1.93 10.45
N ASP A 139 8.35 -1.39 10.61
CA ASP A 139 7.11 -2.16 10.69
C ASP A 139 6.37 -2.21 9.35
N ILE A 140 6.37 -1.09 8.61
CA ILE A 140 5.71 -0.96 7.30
C ILE A 140 6.75 -0.44 6.31
N LEU A 141 6.86 -1.10 5.17
CA LEU A 141 7.71 -0.67 4.07
C LEU A 141 6.87 -0.53 2.81
N LYS A 142 6.76 0.70 2.26
CA LYS A 142 6.22 0.93 0.93
C LYS A 142 7.38 1.17 -0.03
N ILE A 143 7.29 0.61 -1.24
CA ILE A 143 8.28 0.79 -2.29
C ILE A 143 7.54 1.06 -3.60
N ASP A 144 7.86 2.20 -4.22
CA ASP A 144 7.28 2.65 -5.48
C ASP A 144 8.37 3.45 -6.22
N VAL A 145 9.30 2.71 -6.82
CA VAL A 145 10.52 3.24 -7.47
C VAL A 145 10.59 2.88 -8.95
N GLN A 146 9.40 2.60 -9.49
CA GLN A 146 9.20 2.48 -10.92
C GLN A 146 10.08 1.42 -11.57
N GLY A 147 9.95 0.17 -11.08
CA GLY A 147 10.62 -1.02 -11.60
C GLY A 147 11.92 -1.41 -10.90
N ALA A 148 12.40 -0.63 -9.91
CA ALA A 148 13.59 -0.96 -9.13
C ALA A 148 13.27 -1.49 -7.72
N GLU A 149 12.04 -1.95 -7.46
CA GLU A 149 11.55 -2.44 -6.17
C GLU A 149 12.39 -3.62 -5.65
N LEU A 150 12.73 -4.55 -6.54
CA LEU A 150 13.57 -5.71 -6.16
C LEU A 150 14.99 -5.30 -5.75
N ASN A 151 15.53 -4.22 -6.32
CA ASN A 151 16.84 -3.69 -5.91
C ASN A 151 16.77 -3.16 -4.48
N VAL A 152 15.72 -2.37 -4.16
CA VAL A 152 15.52 -1.89 -2.78
C VAL A 152 15.35 -3.06 -1.82
N LEU A 153 14.57 -4.08 -2.16
CA LEU A 153 14.38 -5.28 -1.35
C LEU A 153 15.69 -6.04 -1.10
N ARG A 154 16.56 -6.16 -2.11
CA ARG A 154 17.89 -6.76 -1.97
C ARG A 154 18.80 -5.96 -1.05
N GLY A 155 18.64 -4.64 -1.01
CA GLY A 155 19.32 -3.74 -0.09
C GLY A 155 18.70 -3.65 1.32
N ALA A 156 17.66 -4.45 1.60
CA ALA A 156 16.89 -4.42 2.86
C ALA A 156 16.92 -5.74 3.65
N GLN A 157 17.80 -6.69 3.30
CA GLN A 157 17.75 -8.06 3.82
C GLN A 157 17.87 -8.14 5.35
N ALA A 158 18.66 -7.26 5.98
CA ALA A 158 18.77 -7.21 7.43
C ALA A 158 17.56 -6.54 8.10
N SER A 159 16.88 -5.64 7.40
CA SER A 159 15.68 -4.92 7.87
C SER A 159 14.41 -5.76 7.69
N LEU A 160 14.30 -6.55 6.61
CA LEU A 160 13.12 -7.34 6.27
C LEU A 160 12.58 -8.24 7.40
N PRO A 161 13.40 -8.90 8.23
CA PRO A 161 12.87 -9.73 9.32
C PRO A 161 11.96 -8.99 10.31
N ALA A 162 12.13 -7.68 10.49
CA ALA A 162 11.29 -6.86 11.37
C ALA A 162 10.03 -6.33 10.69
N VAL A 163 10.02 -6.25 9.35
CA VAL A 163 8.90 -5.71 8.58
C VAL A 163 7.68 -6.61 8.72
N ARG A 164 6.55 -6.00 9.08
CA ARG A 164 5.27 -6.70 9.27
C ARG A 164 4.45 -6.78 8.00
N ALA A 165 4.48 -5.72 7.20
CA ALA A 165 3.81 -5.68 5.91
C ALA A 165 4.55 -4.77 4.92
N LEU A 166 4.41 -5.11 3.64
CA LEU A 166 4.90 -4.32 2.51
C LEU A 166 3.76 -3.92 1.60
N GLU A 167 3.91 -2.75 1.00
CA GLU A 167 3.11 -2.30 -0.14
C GLU A 167 4.08 -1.93 -1.26
N LEU A 168 3.95 -2.61 -2.40
CA LEU A 168 4.85 -2.38 -3.52
C LEU A 168 4.06 -2.08 -4.79
N GLU A 169 4.53 -1.11 -5.60
CA GLU A 169 4.14 -1.11 -7.00
C GLU A 169 4.83 -2.32 -7.66
N VAL A 170 4.11 -3.02 -8.50
CA VAL A 170 4.62 -4.19 -9.22
C VAL A 170 4.16 -4.15 -10.67
N GLU A 171 5.07 -4.45 -11.60
CA GLU A 171 4.77 -4.48 -13.01
C GLU A 171 4.61 -5.91 -13.50
N PHE A 172 3.58 -6.10 -14.35
CA PHE A 172 3.25 -7.38 -15.00
C PHE A 172 3.80 -7.45 -16.43
N GLN A 173 4.26 -6.32 -16.95
CA GLN A 173 4.95 -6.23 -18.23
C GLN A 173 6.12 -5.25 -18.14
N PRO A 174 7.16 -5.38 -18.99
CA PRO A 174 8.35 -4.56 -18.89
C PRO A 174 8.07 -3.13 -19.36
N LEU A 175 7.80 -2.23 -18.41
CA LEU A 175 7.67 -0.78 -18.65
C LEU A 175 9.04 -0.11 -18.80
N TYR A 176 10.03 -0.67 -18.14
CA TYR A 176 11.43 -0.27 -18.21
C TYR A 176 12.27 -1.43 -18.70
N ALA A 177 13.34 -1.14 -19.45
CA ALA A 177 14.19 -2.18 -20.04
C ALA A 177 15.07 -2.85 -18.98
N GLY A 178 14.94 -4.16 -18.84
CA GLY A 178 15.73 -4.95 -17.90
C GLY A 178 15.24 -4.94 -16.45
N GLN A 179 14.07 -4.33 -16.17
CA GLN A 179 13.48 -4.35 -14.83
C GLN A 179 13.03 -5.76 -14.42
N PRO A 180 13.06 -6.08 -13.14
CA PRO A 180 12.32 -7.20 -12.57
C PRO A 180 10.80 -7.03 -12.75
N LEU A 181 10.06 -8.13 -12.81
CA LEU A 181 8.60 -8.12 -12.86
C LEU A 181 8.00 -8.66 -11.58
N PHE A 182 6.68 -8.58 -11.46
CA PHE A 182 5.91 -9.12 -10.32
C PHE A 182 6.37 -10.52 -9.89
N ALA A 183 6.62 -11.42 -10.85
CA ALA A 183 7.04 -12.79 -10.55
C ALA A 183 8.38 -12.84 -9.80
N ASP A 184 9.34 -11.98 -10.16
CA ASP A 184 10.66 -11.93 -9.52
C ASP A 184 10.54 -11.39 -8.09
N VAL A 185 9.70 -10.37 -7.91
CA VAL A 185 9.39 -9.77 -6.59
C VAL A 185 8.66 -10.79 -5.70
N ASP A 186 7.66 -11.49 -6.23
CA ASP A 186 6.87 -12.48 -5.48
C ASP A 186 7.73 -13.66 -5.01
N ILE A 187 8.62 -14.18 -5.87
CA ILE A 187 9.57 -15.24 -5.50
C ILE A 187 10.46 -14.76 -4.35
N PHE A 188 11.09 -13.60 -4.49
CA PHE A 188 11.97 -13.03 -3.47
C PHE A 188 11.26 -12.86 -2.12
N LEU A 189 10.05 -12.30 -2.11
CA LEU A 189 9.33 -12.06 -0.87
C LEU A 189 8.85 -13.35 -0.20
N ARG A 190 8.50 -14.39 -0.96
CA ARG A 190 8.18 -15.71 -0.41
C ARG A 190 9.37 -16.37 0.25
N GLU A 191 10.57 -16.21 -0.31
CA GLU A 191 11.83 -16.70 0.30
C GLU A 191 12.16 -15.98 1.62
N HIS A 192 11.53 -14.80 1.86
CA HIS A 192 11.69 -13.99 3.07
C HIS A 192 10.45 -14.04 4.00
N ASP A 193 9.66 -15.12 3.94
CA ASP A 193 8.48 -15.38 4.79
C ASP A 193 7.35 -14.37 4.64
N PHE A 194 7.17 -13.78 3.47
CA PHE A 194 6.01 -12.97 3.15
C PHE A 194 5.01 -13.72 2.27
N VAL A 195 3.74 -13.40 2.43
CA VAL A 195 2.65 -13.90 1.58
C VAL A 195 1.95 -12.73 0.92
N LEU A 196 1.64 -12.88 -0.37
CA LEU A 196 0.80 -11.93 -1.08
C LEU A 196 -0.61 -11.98 -0.49
N TRP A 197 -1.07 -10.85 0.05
CA TRP A 197 -2.41 -10.76 0.64
C TRP A 197 -3.43 -10.14 -0.29
N ARG A 198 -3.02 -9.11 -1.05
CA ARG A 198 -3.93 -8.39 -1.94
C ARG A 198 -3.17 -7.74 -3.10
N LEU A 199 -3.82 -7.76 -4.27
CA LEU A 199 -3.51 -6.83 -5.36
C LEU A 199 -4.61 -5.79 -5.44
N ARG A 200 -4.26 -4.53 -5.67
CA ARG A 200 -5.20 -3.41 -5.82
C ARG A 200 -4.68 -2.40 -6.85
N ASP A 201 -5.54 -1.48 -7.23
CA ASP A 201 -5.23 -0.39 -8.17
C ASP A 201 -4.59 -0.90 -9.47
N LEU A 202 -5.10 -2.04 -9.99
CA LEU A 202 -4.57 -2.67 -11.18
C LEU A 202 -4.82 -1.81 -12.41
N ALA A 203 -3.74 -1.42 -13.06
CA ALA A 203 -3.77 -0.69 -14.31
C ALA A 203 -3.68 -1.64 -15.52
N HIS A 204 -4.41 -1.30 -16.57
CA HIS A 204 -4.42 -2.04 -17.82
C HIS A 204 -4.09 -1.11 -18.98
N CYS A 205 -3.21 -1.53 -19.88
CA CYS A 205 -2.86 -0.79 -21.08
C CYS A 205 -3.55 -1.39 -22.31
N GLY A 206 -4.26 -0.55 -23.05
CA GLY A 206 -4.86 -0.92 -24.34
C GLY A 206 -3.86 -0.81 -25.48
N LEU A 207 -4.11 -1.50 -26.60
CA LEU A 207 -3.34 -1.33 -27.81
C LEU A 207 -3.78 -0.07 -28.57
N THR A 208 -2.82 0.61 -29.23
CA THR A 208 -3.07 1.83 -30.05
C THR A 208 -4.21 1.68 -31.06
N HIS A 209 -4.46 0.47 -31.55
CA HIS A 209 -5.49 0.20 -32.56
C HIS A 209 -6.90 0.07 -31.96
N SER A 210 -7.04 -0.14 -30.65
CA SER A 210 -8.34 -0.32 -29.99
C SER A 210 -9.06 0.98 -29.64
N ARG A 211 -8.43 2.15 -29.81
CA ARG A 211 -9.07 3.47 -29.59
C ARG A 211 -10.30 3.73 -30.45
N ARG A 212 -10.50 2.97 -31.56
CA ARG A 212 -11.72 3.08 -32.37
C ARG A 212 -12.96 2.47 -31.72
N ASP A 213 -12.78 1.63 -30.69
CA ASP A 213 -13.86 0.89 -30.04
C ASP A 213 -14.24 1.41 -28.65
N GLU A 214 -13.81 2.60 -28.23
CA GLU A 214 -14.24 3.25 -26.99
C GLU A 214 -15.79 3.41 -26.92
N ARG A 215 -16.47 3.34 -28.07
CA ARG A 215 -17.94 3.34 -28.17
C ARG A 215 -18.58 1.97 -27.88
N ALA A 216 -17.82 0.88 -27.94
CA ALA A 216 -18.35 -0.47 -27.77
C ALA A 216 -18.50 -0.88 -26.28
N PHE A 217 -17.78 -0.20 -25.39
CA PHE A 217 -17.83 -0.45 -23.94
C PHE A 217 -17.94 0.87 -23.18
N PRO A 218 -19.14 1.48 -23.14
CA PRO A 218 -19.34 2.69 -22.32
C PRO A 218 -19.21 2.30 -20.85
N VAL A 219 -18.05 2.56 -20.28
CA VAL A 219 -17.80 2.46 -18.84
C VAL A 219 -18.13 3.82 -18.28
N GLY A 220 -19.16 3.92 -17.44
CA GLY A 220 -19.58 5.19 -16.84
C GLY A 220 -18.47 5.80 -15.97
N ASP A 221 -18.56 7.10 -15.72
CA ASP A 221 -17.59 7.98 -15.03
C ASP A 221 -17.05 7.48 -13.66
N ALA A 222 -17.61 6.41 -13.11
CA ALA A 222 -17.19 5.84 -11.84
C ALA A 222 -16.05 4.79 -11.94
N VAL A 223 -15.54 4.50 -13.14
CA VAL A 223 -14.54 3.45 -13.39
C VAL A 223 -13.28 4.04 -14.04
N GLU A 224 -12.85 5.18 -13.55
CA GLU A 224 -11.71 5.92 -14.12
C GLU A 224 -10.36 5.23 -13.92
N LYS A 225 -10.27 4.13 -13.20
CA LYS A 225 -9.01 3.42 -12.90
C LYS A 225 -8.97 1.93 -13.20
N THR A 226 -10.07 1.33 -13.59
CA THR A 226 -10.12 -0.06 -14.04
C THR A 226 -10.66 -0.12 -15.46
N ARG A 227 -9.82 0.12 -16.45
CA ARG A 227 -10.17 -0.24 -17.84
C ARG A 227 -10.32 -1.75 -17.87
N ILE A 228 -11.57 -2.20 -17.94
CA ILE A 228 -11.88 -3.60 -18.23
C ILE A 228 -11.54 -3.82 -19.69
N GLY A 229 -10.42 -4.46 -19.96
CA GLY A 229 -9.91 -4.72 -21.31
C GLY A 229 -8.51 -4.14 -21.49
N GLY A 230 -7.64 -4.94 -22.07
CA GLY A 230 -6.23 -4.63 -22.23
C GLY A 230 -5.34 -5.54 -21.39
N GLN A 231 -4.05 -5.43 -21.61
CA GLN A 231 -3.06 -6.18 -20.85
C GLN A 231 -2.88 -5.55 -19.48
N ILE A 232 -2.90 -6.36 -18.40
CA ILE A 232 -2.51 -5.88 -17.07
C ILE A 232 -1.06 -5.36 -17.15
N SER A 233 -0.82 -4.17 -16.60
CA SER A 233 0.44 -3.47 -16.73
C SER A 233 1.17 -3.32 -15.40
N TRP A 234 0.55 -2.70 -14.41
CA TRP A 234 1.08 -2.55 -13.07
C TRP A 234 -0.04 -2.54 -12.03
N GLY A 235 0.31 -2.54 -10.76
CA GLY A 235 -0.62 -2.40 -9.65
C GLY A 235 0.10 -2.42 -8.31
N ASN A 236 -0.65 -2.22 -7.24
CA ASN A 236 -0.13 -2.27 -5.90
C ASN A 236 -0.32 -3.67 -5.29
N ALA A 237 0.79 -4.31 -4.89
CA ALA A 237 0.80 -5.58 -4.18
C ALA A 237 0.99 -5.34 -2.68
N ILE A 238 0.14 -5.93 -1.85
CA ILE A 238 0.30 -5.91 -0.40
C ILE A 238 0.73 -7.31 0.04
N TYR A 239 1.89 -7.36 0.64
CA TYR A 239 2.43 -8.55 1.30
C TYR A 239 2.39 -8.37 2.80
N VAL A 240 2.16 -9.46 3.50
CA VAL A 240 2.22 -9.51 4.96
C VAL A 240 3.11 -10.66 5.40
N ARG A 241 3.71 -10.53 6.57
CA ARG A 241 4.45 -11.62 7.20
C ARG A 241 3.56 -12.86 7.32
N ALA A 242 4.02 -14.02 6.87
CA ALA A 242 3.20 -15.25 6.81
C ALA A 242 2.50 -15.55 8.15
N GLU A 243 3.24 -15.39 9.25
CA GLU A 243 2.72 -15.60 10.59
C GLU A 243 1.59 -14.63 11.01
N LEU A 244 1.45 -13.46 10.38
CA LEU A 244 0.37 -12.50 10.69
C LEU A 244 -0.99 -13.05 10.27
N GLY A 245 -1.05 -13.75 9.15
CA GLY A 245 -2.24 -14.40 8.63
C GLY A 245 -2.54 -15.78 9.23
N ASP A 246 -1.62 -16.37 9.98
CA ASP A 246 -1.79 -17.70 10.58
C ASP A 246 -2.63 -17.62 11.87
N PRO A 247 -3.88 -18.14 11.94
CA PRO A 247 -4.75 -18.04 13.09
C PRO A 247 -4.21 -18.74 14.34
N ASP A 248 -3.35 -19.72 14.20
CA ASP A 248 -2.80 -20.53 15.29
C ASP A 248 -1.46 -20.01 15.82
N SER A 249 -0.90 -18.97 15.22
CA SER A 249 0.36 -18.37 15.62
C SER A 249 0.28 -17.71 17.00
N ALA A 250 0.93 -18.29 18.00
CA ALA A 250 1.03 -17.70 19.32
C ALA A 250 2.06 -16.58 19.37
N ARG A 251 1.64 -15.37 19.81
CA ARG A 251 2.50 -14.19 19.86
C ARG A 251 2.26 -13.35 21.11
N PRO A 252 3.27 -12.56 21.54
CA PRO A 252 3.05 -11.54 22.56
C PRO A 252 1.91 -10.61 22.15
N TRP A 253 1.14 -10.15 23.11
CA TRP A 253 0.02 -9.25 22.83
C TRP A 253 0.45 -7.92 22.22
N GLN A 254 1.65 -7.42 22.59
CA GLN A 254 2.23 -6.21 22.00
C GLN A 254 2.48 -6.36 20.49
N THR A 255 3.02 -7.51 20.08
CA THR A 255 3.21 -7.85 18.65
C THR A 255 1.87 -7.88 17.94
N SER A 256 0.86 -8.54 18.52
CA SER A 256 -0.48 -8.60 17.93
C SER A 256 -1.15 -7.21 17.88
N ALA A 257 -0.97 -6.36 18.88
CA ALA A 257 -1.47 -4.97 18.86
C ALA A 257 -0.78 -4.14 17.77
N ARG A 258 0.53 -4.34 17.55
CA ARG A 258 1.31 -3.74 16.47
C ARG A 258 0.78 -4.21 15.11
N ASP A 259 0.58 -5.51 14.93
CA ASP A 259 0.00 -6.09 13.72
C ASP A 259 -1.39 -5.53 13.42
N ALA A 260 -2.21 -5.28 14.46
CA ALA A 260 -3.52 -4.65 14.28
C ALA A 260 -3.41 -3.22 13.73
N CYS A 261 -2.44 -2.42 14.21
CA CYS A 261 -2.19 -1.09 13.67
C CYS A 261 -1.72 -1.14 12.22
N VAL A 262 -0.75 -2.02 11.91
CA VAL A 262 -0.22 -2.21 10.55
C VAL A 262 -1.32 -2.64 9.58
N ALA A 263 -2.11 -3.65 9.94
CA ALA A 263 -3.21 -4.14 9.12
C ALA A 263 -4.30 -3.07 8.91
N ALA A 264 -4.59 -2.27 9.94
CA ALA A 264 -5.60 -1.22 9.86
C ALA A 264 -5.22 -0.11 8.89
N VAL A 265 -3.97 0.39 8.91
CA VAL A 265 -3.51 1.44 8.00
C VAL A 265 -3.36 0.96 6.55
N LEU A 266 -3.23 -0.34 6.34
CA LEU A 266 -3.22 -0.97 5.01
C LEU A 266 -4.62 -1.40 4.53
N ASP A 267 -5.67 -1.08 5.29
CA ASP A 267 -7.07 -1.48 5.04
C ASP A 267 -7.21 -3.00 4.82
N LEU A 268 -6.68 -3.78 5.77
CA LEU A 268 -6.76 -5.24 5.83
C LEU A 268 -7.70 -5.67 6.97
N PRO A 269 -9.02 -5.59 6.79
CA PRO A 269 -9.99 -5.71 7.88
C PRO A 269 -9.94 -7.06 8.60
N GLU A 270 -9.76 -8.15 7.88
CA GLU A 270 -9.71 -9.49 8.48
C GLU A 270 -8.49 -9.65 9.39
N LEU A 271 -7.32 -9.21 8.93
CA LEU A 271 -6.09 -9.23 9.73
C LEU A 271 -6.17 -8.27 10.91
N THR A 272 -6.79 -7.11 10.75
CA THR A 272 -7.01 -6.16 11.86
C THR A 272 -7.85 -6.81 12.97
N LEU A 273 -8.94 -7.48 12.61
CA LEU A 273 -9.80 -8.19 13.59
C LEU A 273 -9.03 -9.31 14.27
N LEU A 274 -8.38 -10.18 13.52
CA LEU A 274 -7.59 -11.29 14.04
C LEU A 274 -6.51 -10.81 15.02
N ALA A 275 -5.78 -9.77 14.66
CA ALA A 275 -4.71 -9.21 15.49
C ALA A 275 -5.25 -8.56 16.76
N LEU A 276 -6.39 -7.83 16.70
CA LEU A 276 -7.06 -7.28 17.89
C LEU A 276 -7.57 -8.37 18.83
N GLU A 277 -8.14 -9.46 18.30
CA GLU A 277 -8.58 -10.61 19.08
C GLU A 277 -7.43 -11.23 19.87
N ARG A 278 -6.31 -11.50 19.21
CA ARG A 278 -5.11 -12.05 19.83
C ARG A 278 -4.53 -11.11 20.89
N ALA A 279 -4.41 -9.83 20.57
CA ALA A 279 -3.91 -8.85 21.49
C ALA A 279 -4.78 -8.76 22.76
N ALA A 280 -6.10 -8.74 22.60
CA ALA A 280 -7.04 -8.68 23.72
C ALA A 280 -7.04 -9.97 24.56
N ALA A 281 -6.85 -11.15 23.95
CA ALA A 281 -6.76 -12.43 24.63
C ALA A 281 -5.44 -12.59 25.41
N GLY A 282 -4.34 -12.04 24.88
CA GLY A 282 -3.00 -12.20 25.45
C GLY A 282 -2.65 -11.22 26.57
N THR A 283 -3.56 -10.33 26.99
CA THR A 283 -3.31 -9.33 28.03
C THR A 283 -4.46 -9.20 29.04
N SER A 284 -4.25 -8.38 30.07
CA SER A 284 -5.21 -8.13 31.15
C SER A 284 -5.26 -6.65 31.52
N GLY A 285 -6.11 -6.28 32.47
CA GLY A 285 -6.19 -4.91 32.99
C GLY A 285 -6.66 -3.88 31.97
N GLU A 286 -6.06 -2.71 31.98
CA GLU A 286 -6.41 -1.57 31.12
C GLU A 286 -6.14 -1.84 29.64
N PRO A 287 -4.98 -2.39 29.19
CA PRO A 287 -4.75 -2.72 27.80
C PRO A 287 -5.82 -3.62 27.22
N ARG A 288 -6.23 -4.67 27.95
CA ARG A 288 -7.32 -5.56 27.52
C ARG A 288 -8.63 -4.81 27.31
N ARG A 289 -8.98 -3.88 28.21
CA ARG A 289 -10.22 -3.09 28.09
C ARG A 289 -10.23 -2.24 26.84
N ILE A 290 -9.10 -1.59 26.54
CA ILE A 290 -8.93 -0.77 25.32
C ILE A 290 -9.06 -1.66 24.09
N LEU A 291 -8.29 -2.74 24.00
CA LEU A 291 -8.29 -3.65 22.85
C LEU A 291 -9.66 -4.31 22.60
N ALA A 292 -10.33 -4.77 23.65
CA ALA A 292 -11.67 -5.38 23.55
C ALA A 292 -12.72 -4.37 23.06
N ARG A 293 -12.66 -3.13 23.52
CA ARG A 293 -13.54 -2.06 23.06
C ARG A 293 -13.32 -1.74 21.57
N GLU A 294 -12.07 -1.62 21.13
CA GLU A 294 -11.76 -1.30 19.72
C GLU A 294 -12.08 -2.50 18.82
N LEU A 295 -11.87 -3.73 19.27
CA LEU A 295 -12.31 -4.94 18.56
C LEU A 295 -13.84 -4.94 18.36
N GLN A 296 -14.62 -4.62 19.39
CA GLN A 296 -16.08 -4.56 19.29
C GLN A 296 -16.52 -3.50 18.26
N ARG A 297 -15.89 -2.32 18.26
CA ARG A 297 -16.14 -1.24 17.29
C ARG A 297 -15.79 -1.66 15.87
N ALA A 298 -14.63 -2.28 15.70
CA ALA A 298 -14.17 -2.76 14.40
C ALA A 298 -15.10 -3.84 13.82
N ARG A 299 -15.57 -4.79 14.65
CA ARG A 299 -16.56 -5.80 14.26
C ARG A 299 -17.89 -5.18 13.82
N ALA A 300 -18.37 -4.17 14.53
CA ALA A 300 -19.61 -3.48 14.16
C ALA A 300 -19.48 -2.81 12.80
N ARG A 301 -18.36 -2.15 12.51
CA ARG A 301 -18.08 -1.54 11.22
C ARG A 301 -17.91 -2.57 10.09
N ALA A 302 -17.22 -3.68 10.36
CA ALA A 302 -17.05 -4.76 9.38
C ALA A 302 -18.42 -5.37 8.99
N ASN A 303 -19.30 -5.60 9.96
CA ASN A 303 -20.64 -6.10 9.71
C ASN A 303 -21.50 -5.10 8.91
N SER A 304 -21.39 -3.80 9.18
CA SER A 304 -22.07 -2.76 8.41
C SER A 304 -21.61 -2.76 6.94
N ARG A 305 -20.29 -2.93 6.68
CA ARG A 305 -19.74 -3.04 5.31
C ARG A 305 -20.28 -4.29 4.59
N ARG A 306 -20.33 -5.44 5.24
CA ARG A 306 -20.90 -6.69 4.66
C ARG A 306 -22.36 -6.50 4.26
N LEU A 307 -23.18 -5.90 5.11
CA LEU A 307 -24.57 -5.62 4.80
C LEU A 307 -24.71 -4.70 3.60
N HIS A 308 -23.89 -3.63 3.50
CA HIS A 308 -23.88 -2.76 2.33
C HIS A 308 -23.43 -3.49 1.05
N GLY A 309 -22.36 -4.29 1.10
CA GLY A 309 -21.90 -5.10 -0.04
C GLY A 309 -23.01 -6.03 -0.56
N LEU A 310 -23.67 -6.76 0.31
CA LEU A 310 -24.80 -7.64 -0.05
C LEU A 310 -25.96 -6.88 -0.71
N PHE A 311 -26.24 -5.65 -0.29
CA PHE A 311 -27.29 -4.82 -0.90
C PHE A 311 -26.92 -4.28 -2.29
N TRP A 312 -25.63 -4.03 -2.56
CA TRP A 312 -25.19 -3.50 -3.84
C TRP A 312 -24.83 -4.56 -4.87
N GLU A 313 -24.38 -5.74 -4.42
CA GLU A 313 -24.05 -6.89 -5.27
C GLU A 313 -25.26 -7.79 -5.55
N ALA A 314 -26.41 -7.57 -4.90
CA ALA A 314 -27.63 -8.30 -5.19
C ALA A 314 -28.04 -8.06 -6.66
N PRO A 315 -28.26 -9.14 -7.44
CA PRO A 315 -28.68 -9.03 -8.84
C PRO A 315 -29.90 -8.10 -8.98
N ARG A 316 -29.96 -7.30 -10.06
CA ARG A 316 -31.02 -6.28 -10.25
C ARG A 316 -32.46 -6.84 -10.11
N HIS A 317 -32.66 -8.13 -10.39
CA HIS A 317 -33.95 -8.80 -10.23
C HIS A 317 -34.37 -9.03 -8.75
N VAL A 318 -33.43 -9.05 -7.80
CA VAL A 318 -33.73 -9.14 -6.36
C VAL A 318 -34.14 -7.76 -5.81
N ARG A 319 -33.64 -6.65 -6.39
CA ARG A 319 -34.04 -5.29 -5.99
C ARG A 319 -35.51 -4.99 -6.27
N GLY A 320 -36.08 -5.59 -7.31
CA GLY A 320 -37.50 -5.43 -7.66
C GLY A 320 -38.45 -6.11 -6.64
N PHE A 321 -37.98 -7.11 -5.90
CA PHE A 321 -38.82 -7.86 -4.95
C PHE A 321 -39.00 -7.15 -3.59
N VAL A 322 -38.03 -6.34 -3.19
CA VAL A 322 -38.08 -5.61 -1.90
C VAL A 322 -38.92 -4.33 -2.01
N GLY A 323 -39.04 -3.75 -3.23
CA GLY A 323 -39.85 -2.56 -3.48
C GLY A 323 -41.37 -2.80 -3.69
N ALA A 324 -41.81 -4.08 -3.80
CA ALA A 324 -43.20 -4.41 -4.13
C ALA A 324 -44.11 -4.66 -2.95
N ARG A 325 -43.69 -4.47 -1.71
CA ARG A 325 -44.55 -4.58 -0.52
C ARG A 325 -44.82 -3.20 0.10
N ALA A 326 -45.70 -2.43 -0.51
CA ALA A 326 -46.61 -1.51 0.15
C ALA A 326 -47.47 -0.77 -0.89
N ARG A 327 -48.50 -1.43 -1.39
CA ARG A 327 -49.72 -0.74 -1.83
C ARG A 327 -50.88 -1.32 -1.03
N PRO A 328 -51.58 -0.51 -0.21
CA PRO A 328 -52.82 -0.97 0.41
C PRO A 328 -53.85 -1.15 -0.69
N ARG A 329 -54.56 -2.29 -0.68
CA ARG A 329 -55.76 -2.51 -1.47
C ARG A 329 -56.81 -1.50 -0.98
N GLN A 330 -57.18 -0.60 -1.82
CA GLN A 330 -58.44 0.13 -1.64
C GLN A 330 -59.58 -0.88 -1.87
N ALA A 331 -60.40 -1.00 -0.86
CA ALA A 331 -61.69 -1.67 -0.96
C ALA A 331 -62.64 -0.75 -1.72
N GLY A 332 -63.35 -1.28 -2.71
CA GLY A 332 -64.48 -0.78 -3.42
C GLY A 332 -65.25 -1.95 -3.98
#